data_a6dbd28d0acb6db30641f3ced7e93734
#
_entry.id   a6dbd28d0acb6db30641f3ced7e93734
#
_cell.length_a   1.000
_cell.length_b   1.000
_cell.length_c   1.000
_cell.angle_alpha   90.00
_cell.angle_beta   90.00
_cell.angle_gamma   90.00
#
_symmetry.space_group_name_H-M   'P 1'
#
loop_
_entity.id
_entity.type
_entity.pdbx_description
1 polymer ?
#
loop_
_entity_poly.entity_id
_entity_poly.type
_entity_poly.pdbx_seq_one_letter_code
_entity_poly.pdbx_strand_id
1 'polypeptide(L)' 'MEIKICGPGCASCENTQKTVEATIAAKGIKATVIKVSDFQEIAQLGIFSTPAVVIDGEVKCVGRAPKKSEVEEWIS' A
#
# COMPACT_ATOMS: atom_id res chain seq x y z
N MET A 1 -4.76 -2.91 -12.08
CA MET A 1 -3.86 -3.10 -10.91
C MET A 1 -4.61 -2.75 -9.63
N GLU A 2 -4.56 -3.61 -8.66
CA GLU A 2 -5.20 -3.40 -7.37
C GLU A 2 -4.13 -3.23 -6.30
N ILE A 3 -4.16 -2.10 -5.61
CA ILE A 3 -3.19 -1.78 -4.56
C ILE A 3 -3.94 -1.68 -3.23
N LYS A 4 -3.60 -2.56 -2.30
CA LYS A 4 -4.18 -2.53 -0.96
C LYS A 4 -3.18 -1.89 0.00
N ILE A 5 -3.66 -0.92 0.76
CA ILE A 5 -2.87 -0.26 1.78
C ILE A 5 -3.45 -0.69 3.13
N CYS A 6 -2.68 -1.49 3.84
CA CYS A 6 -3.13 -2.10 5.08
C CYS A 6 -2.68 -1.27 6.28
N GLY A 7 -3.62 -0.92 7.15
CA GLY A 7 -3.31 -0.20 8.37
C GLY A 7 -4.53 0.47 8.98
N PRO A 8 -4.50 0.77 10.27
CA PRO A 8 -5.63 1.33 11.00
C PRO A 8 -5.85 2.83 10.80
N GLY A 9 -5.09 3.48 9.92
CA GLY A 9 -5.23 4.92 9.67
C GLY A 9 -4.27 5.79 10.46
N CYS A 10 -3.14 5.23 10.89
CA CYS A 10 -2.10 5.99 11.57
C CYS A 10 -1.37 6.93 10.58
N ALA A 11 -0.53 7.82 11.09
CA ALA A 11 0.18 8.79 10.26
C ALA A 11 1.02 8.10 9.17
N SER A 12 1.70 7.01 9.50
CA SER A 12 2.49 6.25 8.53
C SER A 12 1.60 5.61 7.46
N CYS A 13 0.41 5.15 7.83
CA CYS A 13 -0.55 4.58 6.90
C CYS A 13 -1.05 5.65 5.93
N GLU A 14 -1.33 6.84 6.42
CA GLU A 14 -1.76 7.96 5.57
C GLU A 14 -0.64 8.38 4.63
N ASN A 15 0.58 8.46 5.11
CA ASN A 15 1.74 8.79 4.28
C ASN A 15 1.94 7.76 3.18
N THR A 16 1.78 6.48 3.51
CA THR A 16 1.86 5.40 2.53
C THR A 16 0.82 5.59 1.43
N GLN A 17 -0.42 5.88 1.81
CA GLN A 17 -1.50 6.12 0.86
C GLN A 17 -1.18 7.31 -0.05
N LYS A 18 -0.73 8.41 0.52
CA LYS A 18 -0.38 9.60 -0.26
C LYS A 18 0.76 9.32 -1.23
N THR A 19 1.76 8.57 -0.79
CA THR A 19 2.90 8.21 -1.64
C THR A 19 2.45 7.35 -2.82
N VAL A 20 1.62 6.36 -2.56
CA VAL A 20 1.09 5.47 -3.60
C VAL A 20 0.23 6.25 -4.59
N GLU A 21 -0.69 7.08 -4.10
CA GLU A 21 -1.58 7.85 -4.96
C GLU A 21 -0.80 8.84 -5.81
N ALA A 22 0.19 9.53 -5.22
CA ALA A 22 1.02 10.47 -5.96
C ALA A 22 1.84 9.78 -7.04
N THR A 23 2.33 8.59 -6.76
CA THR A 23 3.12 7.80 -7.72
C THR A 23 2.25 7.34 -8.89
N ILE A 24 1.05 6.86 -8.60
CA ILE A 24 0.09 6.45 -9.62
C ILE A 24 -0.24 7.62 -10.53
N ALA A 25 -0.51 8.78 -9.95
CA ALA A 25 -0.84 10.00 -10.71
C ALA A 25 0.35 10.43 -11.58
N ALA A 26 1.56 10.37 -11.04
CA ALA A 26 2.76 10.76 -11.77
C ALA A 26 3.05 9.85 -12.96
N LYS A 27 2.75 8.54 -12.80
CA LYS A 27 2.97 7.57 -13.87
C LYS A 27 1.79 7.47 -14.85
N GLY A 28 0.65 8.06 -14.51
CA GLY A 28 -0.53 8.04 -15.36
C GLY A 28 -1.11 6.67 -15.59
N ILE A 29 -0.94 5.75 -14.66
CA ILE A 29 -1.47 4.39 -14.76
C ILE A 29 -2.84 4.31 -14.10
N LYS A 30 -3.62 3.32 -14.52
CA LYS A 30 -4.91 3.03 -13.88
C LYS A 30 -4.71 1.99 -12.80
N ALA A 31 -4.99 2.36 -11.57
CA ALA A 31 -4.90 1.46 -10.44
C ALA A 31 -6.01 1.78 -9.44
N THR A 32 -6.51 0.74 -8.79
CA THR A 32 -7.50 0.89 -7.72
C THR A 32 -6.77 0.83 -6.39
N VAL A 33 -6.92 1.88 -5.59
CA VAL A 33 -6.31 1.93 -4.26
C VAL A 33 -7.39 1.58 -3.24
N ILE A 34 -7.15 0.51 -2.49
CA ILE A 34 -8.09 0.01 -1.49
C ILE A 34 -7.43 0.13 -0.12
N LYS A 35 -8.13 0.78 0.81
CA LYS A 35 -7.63 0.90 2.17
C LYS A 35 -8.20 -0.23 3.02
N VAL A 36 -7.33 -1.04 3.60
CA VAL A 36 -7.71 -2.17 4.45
C VAL A 36 -7.35 -1.82 5.89
N SER A 37 -8.35 -1.57 6.72
CA SER A 37 -8.14 -1.16 8.12
C SER A 37 -8.56 -2.24 9.12
N ASP A 38 -9.20 -3.31 8.67
CA ASP A 38 -9.63 -4.41 9.52
C ASP A 38 -8.45 -5.36 9.78
N PHE A 39 -8.08 -5.50 11.04
CA PHE A 39 -6.96 -6.35 11.42
C PHE A 39 -7.17 -7.82 11.05
N GLN A 40 -8.41 -8.30 11.02
CA GLN A 40 -8.67 -9.67 10.60
C GLN A 40 -8.32 -9.87 9.13
N GLU A 41 -8.72 -8.93 8.29
CA GLU A 41 -8.40 -8.99 6.86
C GLU A 41 -6.90 -8.87 6.63
N ILE A 42 -6.24 -7.97 7.37
CA ILE A 42 -4.80 -7.78 7.28
C ILE A 42 -4.07 -9.07 7.66
N ALA A 43 -4.50 -9.72 8.74
CA ALA A 43 -3.91 -10.98 9.17
C ALA A 43 -4.13 -12.11 8.16
N GLN A 44 -5.28 -12.14 7.49
CA GLN A 44 -5.56 -13.13 6.46
C GLN A 44 -4.62 -12.99 5.25
N LEU A 45 -4.11 -11.80 5.03
CA LEU A 45 -3.12 -11.55 3.99
C LEU A 45 -1.69 -11.95 4.41
N GLY A 46 -1.53 -12.44 5.64
CA GLY A 46 -0.23 -12.79 6.18
C GLY A 46 0.56 -11.60 6.70
N ILE A 47 -0.10 -10.49 6.97
CA ILE A 47 0.54 -9.25 7.40
C ILE A 47 0.31 -9.05 8.89
N PHE A 48 1.39 -8.90 9.65
CA PHE A 48 1.33 -8.73 11.09
C PHE A 48 1.94 -7.42 11.59
N SER A 49 2.34 -6.56 10.67
CA SER A 49 2.82 -5.21 10.97
C SER A 49 2.25 -4.23 9.96
N THR A 50 1.98 -3.00 10.37
CA THR A 50 1.44 -1.96 9.50
C THR A 50 2.32 -0.70 9.59
N PRO A 51 2.33 0.12 8.54
CA PRO A 51 1.60 -0.02 7.29
C PRO A 51 2.18 -1.10 6.37
N ALA A 52 1.35 -1.61 5.48
CA ALA A 52 1.78 -2.59 4.50
C ALA A 52 1.14 -2.29 3.15
N VAL A 53 1.82 -2.67 2.08
CA VAL A 53 1.35 -2.48 0.71
C VAL A 53 1.27 -3.83 0.01
N VAL A 54 0.11 -4.11 -0.57
CA VAL A 54 -0.13 -5.34 -1.35
C VAL A 54 -0.56 -4.92 -2.74
N ILE A 55 0.12 -5.42 -3.76
CA ILE A 55 -0.18 -5.11 -5.16
C ILE A 55 -0.54 -6.39 -5.87
N ASP A 56 -1.78 -6.46 -6.39
CA ASP A 56 -2.32 -7.62 -7.11
C ASP A 56 -2.12 -8.93 -6.32
N GLY A 57 -2.35 -8.87 -5.02
CA GLY A 57 -2.24 -10.03 -4.14
C GLY A 57 -0.84 -10.33 -3.64
N GLU A 58 0.15 -9.55 -4.05
CA GLU A 58 1.54 -9.75 -3.64
C GLU A 58 1.94 -8.69 -2.60
N VAL A 59 2.42 -9.13 -1.44
CA VAL A 59 2.86 -8.23 -0.38
C VAL A 59 4.21 -7.63 -0.75
N LYS A 60 4.25 -6.30 -0.89
CA LYS A 60 5.45 -5.58 -1.31
C LYS A 60 6.25 -4.99 -0.17
N CYS A 61 5.60 -4.50 0.87
CA CYS A 61 6.29 -4.05 2.06
C CYS A 61 5.43 -4.22 3.29
N VAL A 62 6.06 -4.39 4.44
CA VAL A 62 5.37 -4.62 5.71
C VAL A 62 6.12 -3.86 6.80
N GLY A 63 5.35 -3.16 7.64
CA GLY A 63 5.90 -2.52 8.83
C GLY A 63 6.59 -1.18 8.61
N ARG A 64 6.50 -0.62 7.41
CA ARG A 64 7.07 0.70 7.13
C ARG A 64 6.39 1.38 5.96
N ALA A 65 6.45 2.70 5.95
CA ALA A 65 5.97 3.48 4.81
C ALA A 65 7.03 3.41 3.69
N PRO A 66 6.66 2.98 2.48
CA PRO A 66 7.63 2.90 1.39
C PRO A 66 7.97 4.28 0.86
N LYS A 67 9.14 4.38 0.22
CA LYS A 67 9.53 5.60 -0.48
C LYS A 67 8.90 5.62 -1.87
N LYS A 68 8.76 6.81 -2.43
CA LYS A 68 8.19 6.98 -3.76
C LYS A 68 8.95 6.14 -4.80
N SER A 69 10.27 6.10 -4.73
CA SER A 69 11.09 5.32 -5.65
C SER A 69 10.78 3.82 -5.58
N GLU A 70 10.49 3.31 -4.39
CA GLU A 70 10.12 1.91 -4.22
C GLU A 70 8.78 1.62 -4.88
N VAL A 71 7.80 2.47 -4.65
CA VAL A 71 6.48 2.32 -5.26
C VAL A 71 6.57 2.39 -6.78
N GLU A 72 7.39 3.29 -7.29
CA GLU A 72 7.61 3.42 -8.74
C GLU A 72 8.12 2.12 -9.36
N GLU A 73 9.04 1.43 -8.67
CA GLU A 73 9.53 0.12 -9.12
C GLU A 73 8.43 -0.93 -9.12
N TRP A 74 7.60 -0.93 -8.10
CA TRP A 74 6.56 -1.95 -7.96
C TRP A 74 5.47 -1.85 -9.02
N ILE A 75 5.19 -0.66 -9.49
CA ILE A 75 4.08 -0.40 -10.41
C ILE A 75 4.52 -0.12 -11.85
N SER A 76 5.77 -0.13 -12.11
CA SER A 76 6.30 0.10 -13.47
C SER A 76 6.37 -1.16 -14.33
#